data_8efba6f91a68679a7db630f68770b97e
#
_entry.id   8efba6f91a68679a7db630f68770b97e
#
_cell.length_a   1.000
_cell.length_b   1.000
_cell.length_c   1.000
_cell.angle_alpha   90.00
_cell.angle_beta   90.00
_cell.angle_gamma   90.00
#
_symmetry.space_group_name_H-M   'P 1'
#
loop_
_entity.id
_entity.type
_entity.pdbx_description
1 polymer ?
#
loop_
_entity_poly.entity_id
_entity_poly.type
_entity_poly.pdbx_seq_one_letter_code
_entity_poly.pdbx_strand_id
1 'polypeptide(L)'
;VLEVTGSERLEFLNRMLTQELKPGGKWLGPRACVNSFWLNRKGRIDADLRVLVLDGRVLLECDAFAADRTVSGLGAFIISEDATIRDLSSSMHRLSLHGPTASVLLDAVREDSGVPIESLVEHPNAEI
;
A
#
# COMPACT_ATOMS: atom_id res chain seq x y z
N VAL A 1 -7.59 -1.57 -4.47
CA VAL A 1 -6.12 -1.39 -4.35
C VAL A 1 -5.70 -0.26 -5.27
N LEU A 2 -4.94 0.69 -4.74
CA LEU A 2 -4.41 1.80 -5.50
C LEU A 2 -2.90 1.62 -5.69
N GLU A 3 -2.37 2.05 -6.81
CA GLU A 3 -0.94 2.04 -7.10
C GLU A 3 -0.40 3.46 -7.16
N VAL A 4 0.74 3.68 -6.53
CA VAL A 4 1.49 4.94 -6.64
C VAL A 4 2.88 4.64 -7.21
N THR A 5 3.19 5.27 -8.34
CA THR A 5 4.46 5.15 -9.06
C THR A 5 5.16 6.51 -9.18
N GLY A 6 6.36 6.53 -9.71
CA GLY A 6 7.19 7.72 -9.87
C GLY A 6 8.36 7.75 -8.88
N SER A 7 9.37 8.55 -9.18
CA SER A 7 10.58 8.65 -8.35
C SER A 7 10.32 9.31 -6.99
N GLU A 8 9.37 10.23 -6.91
CA GLU A 8 9.01 10.96 -5.70
C GLU A 8 7.81 10.37 -4.93
N ARG A 9 7.34 9.16 -5.31
CA ARG A 9 6.17 8.50 -4.70
C ARG A 9 6.22 8.38 -3.18
N LEU A 10 7.37 8.02 -2.62
CA LEU A 10 7.53 7.89 -1.17
C LEU A 10 7.55 9.25 -0.46
N GLU A 11 8.21 10.23 -1.05
CA GLU A 11 8.24 11.59 -0.52
C GLU A 11 6.86 12.22 -0.54
N PHE A 12 6.14 12.08 -1.65
CA PHE A 12 4.76 12.53 -1.78
C PHE A 12 3.86 11.88 -0.72
N LEU A 13 3.87 10.54 -0.62
CA LEU A 13 3.06 9.83 0.36
C LEU A 13 3.42 10.18 1.81
N ASN A 14 4.70 10.36 2.11
CA ASN A 14 5.15 10.74 3.46
C ASN A 14 4.61 12.12 3.91
N ARG A 15 4.32 13.02 2.97
CA ARG A 15 3.69 14.31 3.25
C ARG A 15 2.17 14.24 3.40
N MET A 16 1.56 13.26 2.75
CA MET A 16 0.10 13.14 2.68
C MET A 16 -0.51 12.23 3.73
N LEU A 17 0.27 11.30 4.25
CA LEU A 17 -0.19 10.26 5.16
C LEU A 17 0.22 10.54 6.60
N THR A 18 -0.49 9.95 7.56
CA THR A 18 -0.20 10.12 8.99
C THR A 18 0.99 9.31 9.48
N GLN A 19 1.31 8.21 8.79
CA GLN A 19 2.45 7.36 9.12
C GLN A 19 3.71 7.86 8.44
N GLU A 20 4.78 8.02 9.21
CA GLU A 20 6.09 8.34 8.65
C GLU A 20 6.63 7.18 7.80
N LEU A 21 6.98 7.47 6.54
CA LEU A 21 7.59 6.52 5.63
C LEU A 21 9.12 6.63 5.56
N LYS A 22 9.71 7.56 6.33
CA LYS A 22 11.15 7.80 6.41
C LYS A 22 11.68 7.78 7.84
N PRO A 23 11.38 6.74 8.63
CA PRO A 23 11.80 6.68 10.02
C PRO A 23 13.32 6.76 10.15
N GLY A 24 13.80 7.64 11.05
CA GLY A 24 15.24 7.84 11.24
C GLY A 24 15.99 8.35 10.00
N GLY A 25 15.30 9.00 9.07
CA GLY A 25 15.89 9.57 7.86
C GLY A 25 16.13 8.57 6.72
N LYS A 26 15.71 7.31 6.87
CA LYS A 26 15.84 6.26 5.86
C LYS A 26 14.45 5.83 5.37
N TRP A 27 14.26 5.81 4.06
CA TRP A 27 13.00 5.34 3.47
C TRP A 27 12.71 3.88 3.82
N LEU A 28 11.43 3.58 4.03
CA LEU A 28 10.98 2.20 4.11
C LEU A 28 11.38 1.46 2.84
N GLY A 29 11.99 0.30 3.03
CA GLY A 29 12.46 -0.54 1.92
C GLY A 29 11.33 -1.40 1.30
N PRO A 30 11.64 -2.09 0.21
CA PRO A 30 10.74 -3.07 -0.38
C PRO A 30 10.29 -4.11 0.64
N ARG A 31 9.03 -4.53 0.56
CA ARG A 31 8.31 -5.42 1.48
C ARG A 31 7.93 -4.79 2.83
N ALA A 32 8.22 -3.51 3.05
CA ALA A 32 7.66 -2.83 4.22
C ALA A 32 6.14 -2.65 4.06
N CYS A 33 5.43 -2.91 5.17
CA CYS A 33 3.99 -2.72 5.23
C CYS A 33 3.64 -1.96 6.51
N VAL A 34 2.93 -0.85 6.38
CA VAL A 34 2.51 -0.02 7.50
C VAL A 34 1.06 0.41 7.35
N ASN A 35 0.38 0.57 8.47
CA ASN A 35 -0.96 1.15 8.49
C ASN A 35 -0.85 2.68 8.58
N SER A 36 -1.74 3.38 7.91
CA SER A 36 -1.75 4.83 7.87
C SER A 36 -3.16 5.36 7.63
N PHE A 37 -3.36 6.63 7.90
CA PHE A 37 -4.59 7.33 7.53
C PHE A 37 -4.27 8.44 6.53
N TRP A 38 -5.22 8.66 5.61
CA TRP A 38 -5.29 9.89 4.88
C TRP A 38 -6.38 10.77 5.49
N LEU A 39 -6.00 12.00 5.81
CA LEU A 39 -6.88 12.96 6.49
C LEU A 39 -7.31 14.07 5.52
N ASN A 40 -8.55 14.52 5.68
CA ASN A 40 -9.00 15.74 5.01
C ASN A 40 -8.49 17.00 5.71
N ARG A 41 -8.80 18.17 5.11
CA ARG A 41 -8.40 19.49 5.62
C ARG A 41 -8.92 19.81 7.03
N LYS A 42 -9.92 19.07 7.52
CA LYS A 42 -10.49 19.21 8.88
C LYS A 42 -9.86 18.21 9.86
N GLY A 43 -8.85 17.45 9.45
CA GLY A 43 -8.20 16.43 10.28
C GLY A 43 -9.05 15.18 10.52
N ARG A 44 -10.10 14.94 9.72
CA ARG A 44 -10.90 13.73 9.78
C ARG A 44 -10.34 12.67 8.85
N ILE A 45 -10.47 11.41 9.23
CA ILE A 45 -10.05 10.27 8.42
C ILE A 45 -10.96 10.17 7.18
N ASP A 46 -10.38 10.32 6.01
CA ASP A 46 -11.02 10.10 4.72
C ASP A 46 -10.76 8.70 4.18
N ALA A 47 -9.61 8.12 4.49
CA ALA A 47 -9.30 6.72 4.20
C ALA A 47 -8.40 6.10 5.28
N ASP A 48 -8.72 4.86 5.65
CA ASP A 48 -7.83 3.95 6.37
C ASP A 48 -7.03 3.17 5.32
N LEU A 49 -5.71 3.23 5.41
CA LEU A 49 -4.82 2.75 4.37
C LEU A 49 -3.81 1.76 4.95
N ARG A 50 -3.61 0.68 4.23
CA ARG A 50 -2.41 -0.13 4.38
C ARG A 50 -1.46 0.20 3.24
N VAL A 51 -0.26 0.63 3.60
CA VAL A 51 0.78 1.06 2.67
C VAL A 51 1.79 -0.06 2.49
N LEU A 52 1.91 -0.59 1.28
CA LEU A 52 2.83 -1.66 0.93
C LEU A 52 3.90 -1.11 -0.01
N VAL A 53 5.13 -1.06 0.45
CA VAL A 53 6.26 -0.59 -0.36
C VAL A 53 6.80 -1.77 -1.18
N LEU A 54 6.82 -1.61 -2.50
CA LEU A 54 7.38 -2.57 -3.44
C LEU A 54 8.49 -1.93 -4.26
N ASP A 55 9.23 -2.74 -4.99
CA ASP A 55 10.23 -2.24 -5.94
C ASP A 55 9.55 -1.39 -7.03
N GLY A 56 9.95 -0.12 -7.12
CA GLY A 56 9.43 0.81 -8.13
C GLY A 56 8.01 1.34 -7.90
N ARG A 57 7.22 0.82 -6.95
CA ARG A 57 5.84 1.26 -6.69
C ARG A 57 5.43 1.11 -5.23
N VAL A 58 4.36 1.76 -4.85
CA VAL A 58 3.68 1.59 -3.57
C VAL A 58 2.24 1.19 -3.83
N LEU A 59 1.74 0.17 -3.13
CA LEU A 59 0.32 -0.16 -3.14
C LEU A 59 -0.34 0.41 -1.89
N LEU A 60 -1.50 1.01 -2.08
CA LEU A 60 -2.37 1.48 -1.01
C LEU A 60 -3.63 0.61 -1.02
N GLU A 61 -3.83 -0.16 0.03
CA GLU A 61 -5.08 -0.87 0.25
C GLU A 61 -6.02 0.02 1.05
N CYS A 62 -7.26 0.11 0.63
CA CYS A 62 -8.35 0.79 1.33
C CYS A 62 -9.67 0.08 1.07
N ASP A 63 -10.70 0.49 1.77
CA ASP A 63 -12.06 0.05 1.47
C ASP A 63 -12.49 0.49 0.07
N ALA A 64 -13.28 -0.37 -0.60
CA ALA A 64 -13.73 -0.12 -1.96
C ALA A 64 -14.46 1.24 -2.11
N PHE A 65 -15.27 1.63 -1.10
CA PHE A 65 -16.00 2.90 -1.14
C PHE A 65 -15.08 4.13 -1.00
N ALA A 66 -13.85 3.95 -0.50
CA ALA A 66 -12.88 5.03 -0.34
C ALA A 66 -11.96 5.19 -1.56
N ALA A 67 -11.93 4.20 -2.47
CA ALA A 67 -10.95 4.15 -3.56
C ALA A 67 -11.00 5.40 -4.45
N ASP A 68 -12.16 5.70 -5.05
CA ASP A 68 -12.33 6.85 -5.95
C ASP A 68 -11.99 8.19 -5.27
N ARG A 69 -12.46 8.34 -4.02
CA ARG A 69 -12.19 9.54 -3.24
C ARG A 69 -10.71 9.68 -2.90
N THR A 70 -10.04 8.57 -2.60
CA THR A 70 -8.61 8.56 -2.28
C THR A 70 -7.78 8.88 -3.51
N VAL A 71 -8.08 8.27 -4.67
CA VAL A 71 -7.39 8.59 -5.94
C VAL A 71 -7.55 10.05 -6.30
N SER A 72 -8.80 10.54 -6.31
CA SER A 72 -9.10 11.93 -6.68
C SER A 72 -8.51 12.92 -5.68
N GLY A 73 -8.61 12.59 -4.37
CA GLY A 73 -8.15 13.47 -3.32
C GLY A 73 -6.64 13.56 -3.24
N LEU A 74 -5.93 12.44 -3.23
CA LEU A 74 -4.46 12.44 -3.27
C LEU A 74 -3.95 13.00 -4.59
N GLY A 75 -4.56 12.61 -5.71
CA GLY A 75 -4.18 13.10 -7.05
C GLY A 75 -4.26 14.62 -7.19
N ALA A 76 -5.20 15.27 -6.51
CA ALA A 76 -5.32 16.74 -6.51
C ALA A 76 -4.12 17.46 -5.85
N PHE A 77 -3.31 16.76 -5.08
CA PHE A 77 -2.10 17.31 -4.45
C PHE A 77 -0.82 17.00 -5.23
N ILE A 78 -0.89 16.21 -6.29
CA ILE A 78 0.23 15.98 -7.20
C ILE A 78 0.27 17.16 -8.19
N ILE A 79 1.19 18.10 -7.97
CA ILE A 79 1.29 19.32 -8.80
C ILE A 79 2.56 19.27 -9.65
N SER A 80 3.70 19.07 -9.04
CA SER A 80 5.02 19.07 -9.68
C SER A 80 5.85 17.82 -9.38
N GLU A 81 5.36 16.99 -8.51
CA GLU A 81 6.03 15.75 -8.11
C GLU A 81 5.98 14.71 -9.22
N ASP A 82 7.07 13.99 -9.39
CA ASP A 82 7.09 12.77 -10.20
C ASP A 82 6.41 11.63 -9.40
N ALA A 83 5.09 11.70 -9.37
CA ALA A 83 4.22 10.70 -8.76
C ALA A 83 2.94 10.54 -9.60
N THR A 84 2.45 9.32 -9.69
CA THR A 84 1.19 9.00 -10.37
C THR A 84 0.41 8.01 -9.50
N ILE A 85 -0.88 8.25 -9.35
CA ILE A 85 -1.79 7.36 -8.63
C ILE A 85 -2.82 6.74 -9.58
N ARG A 86 -3.06 5.45 -9.45
CA ARG A 86 -4.02 4.69 -10.26
C ARG A 86 -4.85 3.76 -9.41
N ASP A 87 -6.09 3.53 -9.79
CA ASP A 87 -6.92 2.49 -9.21
C ASP A 87 -6.71 1.18 -9.97
N LEU A 88 -6.28 0.13 -9.26
CA LEU A 88 -6.10 -1.23 -9.77
C LEU A 88 -7.20 -2.18 -9.30
N SER A 89 -8.27 -1.69 -8.68
CA SER A 89 -9.31 -2.53 -8.07
C SER A 89 -9.99 -3.48 -9.07
N SER A 90 -10.02 -3.13 -10.35
CA SER A 90 -10.57 -3.99 -11.41
C SER A 90 -9.64 -5.12 -11.85
N SER A 91 -8.35 -5.01 -11.57
CA SER A 91 -7.30 -5.94 -12.04
C SER A 91 -6.56 -6.67 -10.91
N MET A 92 -6.77 -6.27 -9.66
CA MET A 92 -6.13 -6.87 -8.50
C MET A 92 -7.14 -7.32 -7.46
N HIS A 93 -6.94 -8.52 -6.94
CA HIS A 93 -7.68 -9.06 -5.82
C HIS A 93 -6.76 -9.20 -4.61
N ARG A 94 -7.32 -8.92 -3.43
CA ARG A 94 -6.66 -9.13 -2.16
C ARG A 94 -7.16 -10.41 -1.54
N LEU A 95 -6.24 -11.27 -1.12
CA LEU A 95 -6.51 -12.41 -0.25
C LEU A 95 -5.66 -12.27 1.01
N SER A 96 -6.23 -12.61 2.15
CA SER A 96 -5.51 -12.67 3.43
C SER A 96 -5.53 -14.10 3.94
N LEU A 97 -4.36 -14.63 4.28
CA LEU A 97 -4.20 -15.91 4.93
C LEU A 97 -3.79 -15.68 6.38
N HIS A 98 -4.50 -16.32 7.29
CA HIS A 98 -4.26 -16.19 8.72
C HIS A 98 -4.07 -17.57 9.35
N GLY A 99 -3.19 -17.65 10.32
CA GLY A 99 -2.95 -18.87 11.10
C GLY A 99 -1.51 -19.37 11.03
N PRO A 100 -1.14 -20.29 11.93
CA PRO A 100 0.25 -20.73 12.07
C PRO A 100 0.81 -21.48 10.86
N THR A 101 -0.06 -21.98 9.98
CA THR A 101 0.33 -22.69 8.75
C THR A 101 0.08 -21.87 7.48
N ALA A 102 -0.20 -20.57 7.60
CA ALA A 102 -0.49 -19.71 6.46
C ALA A 102 0.65 -19.65 5.44
N SER A 103 1.90 -19.59 5.92
CA SER A 103 3.09 -19.62 5.06
C SER A 103 3.22 -20.93 4.27
N VAL A 104 2.95 -22.07 4.92
CA VAL A 104 3.01 -23.38 4.26
C VAL A 104 1.96 -23.51 3.16
N LEU A 105 0.74 -23.03 3.42
CA LEU A 105 -0.31 -23.01 2.42
C LEU A 105 0.05 -22.09 1.24
N LEU A 106 0.64 -20.96 1.53
CA LEU A 106 1.05 -19.99 0.53
C LEU A 106 2.15 -20.54 -0.38
N ASP A 107 3.15 -21.23 0.20
CA ASP A 107 4.21 -21.89 -0.57
C ASP A 107 3.65 -22.99 -1.47
N ALA A 108 2.69 -23.79 -0.98
CA ALA A 108 2.02 -24.81 -1.77
C ALA A 108 1.23 -24.22 -2.95
N VAL A 109 0.49 -23.13 -2.72
CA VAL A 109 -0.24 -22.41 -3.79
C VAL A 109 0.72 -21.83 -4.81
N ARG A 110 1.86 -21.31 -4.37
CA ARG A 110 2.91 -20.75 -5.23
C ARG A 110 3.52 -21.82 -6.13
N GLU A 111 3.82 -23.00 -5.60
CA GLU A 111 4.37 -24.12 -6.37
C GLU A 111 3.37 -24.66 -7.40
N ASP A 112 2.10 -24.79 -7.04
CA ASP A 112 1.05 -25.36 -7.89
C ASP A 112 0.57 -24.38 -8.98
N SER A 113 0.48 -23.10 -8.67
CA SER A 113 -0.10 -22.11 -9.60
C SER A 113 0.85 -21.62 -10.68
N GLY A 114 2.16 -21.75 -10.50
CA GLY A 114 3.17 -21.18 -11.42
C GLY A 114 3.10 -19.65 -11.54
N VAL A 115 2.24 -19.01 -10.72
CA VAL A 115 2.09 -17.54 -10.71
C VAL A 115 3.25 -16.97 -9.92
N PRO A 116 4.05 -16.05 -10.50
CA PRO A 116 5.05 -15.34 -9.73
C PRO A 116 4.35 -14.47 -8.69
N ILE A 117 4.41 -14.87 -7.43
CA ILE A 117 3.91 -14.07 -6.32
C ILE A 117 5.00 -13.05 -5.99
N GLU A 118 5.14 -12.03 -6.84
CA GLU A 118 6.13 -10.97 -6.67
C GLU A 118 5.82 -10.02 -5.50
N SER A 119 4.61 -10.09 -4.97
CA SER A 119 4.07 -9.14 -4.01
C SER A 119 3.61 -9.75 -2.69
N LEU A 120 4.20 -10.86 -2.26
CA LEU A 120 4.00 -11.35 -0.91
C LEU A 120 4.64 -10.41 0.09
N VAL A 121 3.80 -9.60 0.70
CA VAL A 121 4.17 -8.86 1.89
C VAL A 121 3.86 -9.74 3.10
N GLU A 122 4.89 -10.34 3.67
CA GLU A 122 4.78 -10.91 5.00
C GLU A 122 4.53 -9.77 5.98
N HIS A 123 3.43 -9.79 6.68
CA HIS A 123 3.25 -8.94 7.84
C HIS A 123 4.21 -9.42 8.93
N PRO A 124 5.24 -8.65 9.29
CA PRO A 124 5.92 -8.90 10.52
C PRO A 124 4.94 -8.54 11.63
N ASN A 125 4.50 -9.57 12.36
CA ASN A 125 3.75 -9.46 13.60
C ASN A 125 2.32 -8.92 13.48
N ALA A 126 1.39 -9.81 13.12
CA ALA A 126 0.15 -9.83 13.84
C ALA A 126 0.43 -10.58 15.17
N GLU A 127 1.11 -9.96 16.12
CA GLU A 127 0.97 -10.36 17.51
C GLU A 127 -0.45 -9.94 17.92
N ILE A 128 -1.27 -10.96 18.17
CA ILE A 128 -2.58 -10.84 18.81
C ILE A 128 -2.33 -10.67 20.32
#